data_fc2507335bc0e69067987c6fdf495796
#
_entry.id   fc2507335bc0e69067987c6fdf495796
#
_cell.length_a   1.000
_cell.length_b   1.000
_cell.length_c   1.000
_cell.angle_alpha   90.00
_cell.angle_beta   90.00
_cell.angle_gamma   90.00
#
_symmetry.space_group_name_H-M   'P 1'
#
loop_
_entity.id
_entity.type
_entity.pdbx_description
1 polymer ?
#
loop_
_entity_poly.entity_id
_entity_poly.type
_entity_poly.pdbx_seq_one_letter_code
_entity_poly.pdbx_strand_id
1 'polypeptide(L)'
;MIKNLSLALALLSLASCGTDMNDADNNGEPNGSHALAEWQIWAYTTSAPAFIGDFASVIGADGSVLREGTNGWRCETFMSMPEGGFNEPHDAAPACSDKNAVAWAKAYKAGTIPEMEGDGWMWMIHGDLGVDNFTVGTDGEKDAGHMHYIESGPHMMLMPKEPSSLDSQSTDYTTGAPYVMFKGSPYAHLMIPLVDYYSYQPESSPK
;
A
#
# COMPACT_ATOMS: atom_id res chain seq x y z
N MET A 1 24.28 -20.98 -75.27
CA MET A 1 23.80 -21.66 -74.04
C MET A 1 23.70 -20.60 -72.96
N ILE A 2 22.53 -20.00 -72.78
CA ILE A 2 22.29 -18.95 -71.78
C ILE A 2 21.43 -19.58 -70.70
N LYS A 3 21.96 -19.72 -69.48
CA LYS A 3 21.25 -20.25 -68.32
C LYS A 3 20.51 -19.12 -67.67
N ASN A 4 19.17 -19.22 -67.65
CA ASN A 4 18.29 -18.32 -66.93
C ASN A 4 18.40 -18.60 -65.41
N LEU A 5 18.78 -17.58 -64.66
CA LEU A 5 18.77 -17.58 -63.20
C LEU A 5 17.49 -16.93 -62.73
N SER A 6 16.55 -17.73 -62.23
CA SER A 6 15.31 -17.24 -61.64
C SER A 6 15.57 -16.75 -60.20
N LEU A 7 15.39 -15.46 -60.01
CA LEU A 7 15.46 -14.82 -58.67
C LEU A 7 14.11 -14.96 -57.98
N ALA A 8 14.03 -15.79 -56.96
CA ALA A 8 12.86 -15.90 -56.15
C ALA A 8 12.86 -14.77 -55.09
N LEU A 9 11.88 -13.86 -55.21
CA LEU A 9 11.67 -12.77 -54.26
C LEU A 9 10.81 -13.29 -53.10
N ALA A 10 11.45 -13.49 -51.95
CA ALA A 10 10.75 -13.84 -50.71
C ALA A 10 10.13 -12.55 -50.12
N LEU A 11 8.82 -12.47 -50.13
CA LEU A 11 8.05 -11.44 -49.39
C LEU A 11 8.07 -11.80 -47.91
N LEU A 12 8.85 -11.09 -47.12
CA LEU A 12 8.67 -11.07 -45.65
C LEU A 12 7.41 -10.25 -45.32
N SER A 13 6.36 -10.93 -44.91
CA SER A 13 5.23 -10.29 -44.25
C SER A 13 5.64 -9.86 -42.84
N LEU A 14 5.83 -8.57 -42.62
CA LEU A 14 5.92 -7.95 -41.30
C LEU A 14 4.53 -8.06 -40.67
N ALA A 15 4.36 -9.01 -39.76
CA ALA A 15 3.23 -9.00 -38.83
C ALA A 15 3.42 -7.77 -37.92
N SER A 16 2.66 -6.71 -38.18
CA SER A 16 2.49 -5.59 -37.27
C SER A 16 1.76 -6.13 -36.04
N CYS A 17 2.44 -6.33 -34.94
CA CYS A 17 1.79 -6.35 -33.64
C CYS A 17 1.20 -4.97 -33.42
N GLY A 18 -0.09 -4.84 -33.67
CA GLY A 18 -0.87 -3.71 -33.18
C GLY A 18 -0.90 -3.80 -31.68
N THR A 19 -0.10 -2.97 -31.01
CA THR A 19 -0.37 -2.62 -29.62
C THR A 19 -1.62 -1.77 -29.64
N ASP A 20 -2.74 -2.31 -29.12
CA ASP A 20 -3.93 -1.56 -28.84
C ASP A 20 -3.57 -0.41 -27.89
N MET A 21 -3.62 0.82 -28.39
CA MET A 21 -3.34 2.05 -27.63
C MET A 21 -4.51 2.43 -26.70
N ASN A 22 -5.26 1.47 -26.20
CA ASN A 22 -6.34 1.70 -25.24
C ASN A 22 -5.98 1.29 -23.80
N ASP A 23 -4.74 0.82 -23.53
CA ASP A 23 -4.29 0.44 -22.18
C ASP A 23 -3.57 1.59 -21.43
N ALA A 24 -3.78 2.84 -21.81
CA ALA A 24 -3.06 3.97 -21.20
C ALA A 24 -3.53 4.32 -19.76
N ASP A 25 -4.62 3.73 -19.26
CA ASP A 25 -5.18 4.05 -17.94
C ASP A 25 -5.16 2.90 -16.93
N ASN A 26 -4.67 1.72 -17.32
CA ASN A 26 -4.67 0.57 -16.41
C ASN A 26 -3.26 0.36 -15.86
N ASN A 27 -2.85 1.04 -14.82
CA ASN A 27 -1.55 0.97 -14.11
C ASN A 27 -1.01 -0.46 -13.82
N GLY A 28 -1.25 -1.41 -14.72
CA GLY A 28 -0.93 -2.82 -14.59
C GLY A 28 -1.92 -3.62 -13.73
N GLU A 29 -3.09 -3.04 -13.43
CA GLU A 29 -4.14 -3.70 -12.67
C GLU A 29 -4.66 -4.93 -13.43
N PRO A 30 -4.67 -6.13 -12.78
CA PRO A 30 -5.20 -7.33 -13.39
C PRO A 30 -6.71 -7.22 -13.63
N ASN A 31 -7.15 -7.71 -14.81
CA ASN A 31 -8.58 -7.82 -15.09
C ASN A 31 -9.23 -8.92 -14.24
N GLY A 32 -10.44 -8.70 -13.75
CA GLY A 32 -11.25 -9.70 -13.05
C GLY A 32 -11.69 -9.28 -11.66
N SER A 33 -12.04 -10.27 -10.83
CA SER A 33 -12.49 -10.00 -9.47
C SER A 33 -11.32 -9.59 -8.57
N HIS A 34 -11.52 -8.54 -7.79
CA HIS A 34 -10.55 -8.06 -6.80
C HIS A 34 -10.37 -9.02 -5.59
N ALA A 35 -11.15 -10.09 -5.52
CA ALA A 35 -10.92 -11.19 -4.58
C ALA A 35 -9.81 -12.16 -5.04
N LEU A 36 -9.41 -12.13 -6.32
CA LEU A 36 -8.43 -13.05 -6.87
C LEU A 36 -7.01 -12.77 -6.36
N ALA A 37 -6.21 -13.82 -6.26
CA ALA A 37 -4.82 -13.71 -5.82
C ALA A 37 -3.98 -12.75 -6.68
N GLU A 38 -4.22 -12.72 -7.99
CA GLU A 38 -3.50 -11.84 -8.93
C GLU A 38 -3.74 -10.36 -8.60
N TRP A 39 -5.00 -9.98 -8.35
CA TRP A 39 -5.34 -8.62 -7.95
C TRP A 39 -4.75 -8.27 -6.58
N GLN A 40 -4.85 -9.17 -5.59
CA GLN A 40 -4.27 -8.95 -4.27
C GLN A 40 -2.76 -8.76 -4.33
N ILE A 41 -2.05 -9.59 -5.13
CA ILE A 41 -0.61 -9.43 -5.32
C ILE A 41 -0.31 -8.05 -5.91
N TRP A 42 -1.00 -7.65 -6.97
CA TRP A 42 -0.80 -6.35 -7.59
C TRP A 42 -1.10 -5.20 -6.62
N ALA A 43 -2.30 -5.16 -6.03
CA ALA A 43 -2.72 -4.08 -5.15
C ALA A 43 -1.83 -3.94 -3.92
N TYR A 44 -1.40 -5.08 -3.33
CA TYR A 44 -0.60 -5.02 -2.12
C TYR A 44 0.85 -4.66 -2.40
N THR A 45 1.42 -5.13 -3.51
CA THR A 45 2.82 -4.79 -3.85
C THR A 45 2.99 -3.38 -4.37
N THR A 46 1.98 -2.82 -5.05
CA THR A 46 1.99 -1.43 -5.51
C THR A 46 1.72 -0.43 -4.37
N SER A 47 1.45 -0.89 -3.14
CA SER A 47 1.44 -0.05 -1.94
C SER A 47 2.83 0.41 -1.49
N ALA A 48 3.90 -0.05 -2.14
CA ALA A 48 5.27 0.38 -1.92
C ALA A 48 5.99 0.63 -3.27
N PRO A 49 7.14 1.34 -3.27
CA PRO A 49 7.97 1.45 -4.47
C PRO A 49 8.37 0.08 -5.02
N ALA A 50 8.50 -0.06 -6.34
CA ALA A 50 8.79 -1.31 -7.03
C ALA A 50 10.03 -2.05 -6.48
N PHE A 51 11.09 -1.32 -6.09
CA PHE A 51 12.28 -1.92 -5.48
C PHE A 51 12.02 -2.61 -4.12
N ILE A 52 10.85 -2.38 -3.51
CA ILE A 52 10.34 -3.11 -2.33
C ILE A 52 9.27 -4.09 -2.77
N GLY A 53 8.18 -3.60 -3.39
CA GLY A 53 7.00 -4.40 -3.70
C GLY A 53 7.28 -5.60 -4.58
N ASP A 54 8.14 -5.46 -5.60
CA ASP A 54 8.45 -6.55 -6.54
C ASP A 54 9.12 -7.76 -5.88
N PHE A 55 9.79 -7.56 -4.76
CA PHE A 55 10.57 -8.58 -4.05
C PHE A 55 9.99 -8.97 -2.68
N ALA A 56 8.89 -8.35 -2.26
CA ALA A 56 8.25 -8.61 -0.97
C ALA A 56 7.46 -9.93 -0.98
N SER A 57 7.32 -10.55 0.19
CA SER A 57 6.31 -11.59 0.41
C SER A 57 4.91 -10.95 0.35
N VAL A 58 3.92 -11.68 -0.17
CA VAL A 58 2.54 -11.21 -0.22
C VAL A 58 1.65 -12.18 0.54
N ILE A 59 0.89 -11.65 1.50
CA ILE A 59 -0.08 -12.41 2.27
C ILE A 59 -1.49 -12.00 1.83
N GLY A 60 -2.28 -12.97 1.44
CA GLY A 60 -3.67 -12.77 1.08
C GLY A 60 -4.55 -12.35 2.25
N ALA A 61 -5.72 -11.82 1.96
CA ALA A 61 -6.68 -11.40 2.97
C ALA A 61 -7.18 -12.55 3.87
N ASP A 62 -7.04 -13.79 3.40
CA ASP A 62 -7.33 -15.03 4.14
C ASP A 62 -6.15 -15.52 4.98
N GLY A 63 -5.01 -14.82 4.97
CA GLY A 63 -3.77 -15.17 5.64
C GLY A 63 -2.89 -16.17 4.88
N SER A 64 -3.28 -16.61 3.69
CA SER A 64 -2.46 -17.49 2.85
C SER A 64 -1.25 -16.76 2.26
N VAL A 65 -0.16 -17.49 1.99
CA VAL A 65 1.00 -16.92 1.27
C VAL A 65 0.70 -16.97 -0.22
N LEU A 66 0.47 -15.81 -0.83
CA LEU A 66 0.22 -15.68 -2.26
C LEU A 66 1.53 -15.63 -3.07
N ARG A 67 2.58 -15.05 -2.48
CA ARG A 67 3.92 -14.97 -3.07
C ARG A 67 4.98 -14.96 -1.97
N GLU A 68 6.01 -15.80 -2.12
CA GLU A 68 7.23 -15.73 -1.31
C GLU A 68 8.12 -14.58 -1.78
N GLY A 69 8.69 -13.83 -0.85
CA GLY A 69 9.59 -12.72 -1.14
C GLY A 69 11.05 -13.03 -0.81
N THR A 70 11.96 -12.15 -1.24
CA THR A 70 13.41 -12.31 -1.07
C THR A 70 14.08 -11.15 -0.34
N ASN A 71 13.37 -10.05 -0.08
CA ASN A 71 13.94 -8.81 0.48
C ASN A 71 13.60 -8.57 1.96
N GLY A 72 12.87 -9.51 2.61
CA GLY A 72 12.47 -9.39 4.01
C GLY A 72 11.28 -8.45 4.27
N TRP A 73 10.69 -7.86 3.22
CA TRP A 73 9.45 -7.10 3.32
C TRP A 73 8.23 -7.99 3.12
N ARG A 74 7.11 -7.59 3.70
CA ARG A 74 5.82 -8.27 3.63
C ARG A 74 4.73 -7.28 3.28
N CYS A 75 3.98 -7.55 2.20
CA CYS A 75 2.82 -6.78 1.79
C CYS A 75 1.53 -7.55 2.11
N GLU A 76 0.58 -6.89 2.76
CA GLU A 76 -0.71 -7.46 3.15
C GLU A 76 -1.78 -6.37 3.31
N THR A 77 -3.04 -6.78 3.41
CA THR A 77 -4.15 -5.88 3.74
C THR A 77 -4.32 -5.70 5.25
N PHE A 78 -4.75 -4.51 5.66
CA PHE A 78 -5.22 -4.26 7.03
C PHE A 78 -6.72 -4.49 7.21
N MET A 79 -7.47 -4.60 6.10
CA MET A 79 -8.93 -4.72 6.12
C MET A 79 -9.38 -6.15 5.87
N SER A 80 -10.55 -6.49 6.40
CA SER A 80 -11.24 -7.75 6.05
C SER A 80 -11.81 -7.64 4.65
N MET A 81 -11.57 -8.65 3.81
CA MET A 81 -12.07 -8.66 2.44
C MET A 81 -13.60 -8.82 2.43
N PRO A 82 -14.33 -7.93 1.75
CA PRO A 82 -15.76 -8.07 1.54
C PRO A 82 -16.09 -9.27 0.64
N GLU A 83 -17.35 -9.73 0.68
CA GLU A 83 -17.85 -10.69 -0.31
C GLU A 83 -17.74 -10.07 -1.71
N GLY A 84 -17.04 -10.74 -2.61
CA GLY A 84 -16.78 -10.26 -3.99
C GLY A 84 -15.47 -9.50 -4.18
N GLY A 85 -14.74 -9.20 -3.12
CA GLY A 85 -13.46 -8.46 -3.16
C GLY A 85 -13.59 -6.99 -2.79
N PHE A 86 -12.48 -6.28 -2.76
CA PHE A 86 -12.44 -4.83 -2.55
C PHE A 86 -12.89 -4.08 -3.81
N ASN A 87 -13.38 -2.82 -3.70
CA ASN A 87 -13.73 -2.04 -4.90
C ASN A 87 -12.47 -1.47 -5.56
N GLU A 88 -11.49 -1.02 -4.75
CA GLU A 88 -10.23 -0.43 -5.20
C GLU A 88 -9.11 -0.72 -4.17
N PRO A 89 -7.82 -0.49 -4.53
CA PRO A 89 -6.71 -0.73 -3.60
C PRO A 89 -6.81 0.03 -2.28
N HIS A 90 -7.33 1.27 -2.28
CA HIS A 90 -7.55 2.08 -1.08
C HIS A 90 -8.42 1.36 -0.05
N ASP A 91 -9.51 0.71 -0.49
CA ASP A 91 -10.43 -0.04 0.40
C ASP A 91 -9.74 -1.21 1.11
N ALA A 92 -8.71 -1.77 0.50
CA ALA A 92 -7.91 -2.83 1.10
C ALA A 92 -6.92 -2.32 2.15
N ALA A 93 -6.66 -1.00 2.21
CA ALA A 93 -5.63 -0.39 3.04
C ALA A 93 -4.33 -1.21 3.03
N PRO A 94 -3.74 -1.51 1.85
CA PRO A 94 -2.62 -2.42 1.76
C PRO A 94 -1.33 -1.74 2.21
N ALA A 95 -0.50 -2.50 2.91
CA ALA A 95 0.79 -2.03 3.37
C ALA A 95 1.91 -3.00 3.08
N CYS A 96 3.10 -2.46 2.75
CA CYS A 96 4.36 -3.20 2.73
C CYS A 96 5.20 -2.80 3.96
N SER A 97 5.48 -3.77 4.80
CA SER A 97 6.10 -3.62 6.12
C SER A 97 7.44 -4.35 6.20
N ASP A 98 8.43 -3.76 6.87
CA ASP A 98 9.62 -4.51 7.30
C ASP A 98 9.30 -5.43 8.51
N LYS A 99 10.29 -6.21 8.96
CA LYS A 99 10.07 -7.18 10.05
C LYS A 99 9.58 -6.55 11.35
N ASN A 100 10.03 -5.33 11.68
CA ASN A 100 9.65 -4.64 12.92
C ASN A 100 8.25 -4.04 12.79
N ALA A 101 7.90 -3.45 11.65
CA ALA A 101 6.55 -2.97 11.37
C ALA A 101 5.53 -4.14 11.33
N VAL A 102 5.91 -5.32 10.82
CA VAL A 102 5.08 -6.54 10.92
C VAL A 102 4.84 -6.93 12.38
N ALA A 103 5.86 -6.85 13.24
CA ALA A 103 5.70 -7.13 14.67
C ALA A 103 4.77 -6.10 15.34
N TRP A 104 4.93 -4.82 15.00
CA TRP A 104 4.06 -3.73 15.46
C TRP A 104 2.60 -3.96 15.02
N ALA A 105 2.37 -4.22 13.73
CA ALA A 105 1.02 -4.45 13.19
C ALA A 105 0.33 -5.66 13.83
N LYS A 106 1.07 -6.74 14.08
CA LYS A 106 0.57 -7.92 14.78
C LYS A 106 0.13 -7.58 16.21
N ALA A 107 0.94 -6.81 16.93
CA ALA A 107 0.63 -6.38 18.30
C ALA A 107 -0.59 -5.44 18.31
N TYR A 108 -0.68 -4.50 17.35
CA TYR A 108 -1.81 -3.59 17.16
C TYR A 108 -3.12 -4.38 16.99
N LYS A 109 -3.16 -5.31 16.03
CA LYS A 109 -4.33 -6.18 15.78
C LYS A 109 -4.72 -7.04 17.00
N ALA A 110 -3.74 -7.45 17.81
CA ALA A 110 -3.94 -8.27 19.02
C ALA A 110 -4.24 -7.44 20.28
N GLY A 111 -4.14 -6.12 20.25
CA GLY A 111 -4.28 -5.23 21.41
C GLY A 111 -3.17 -5.44 22.46
N THR A 112 -1.95 -5.85 22.03
CA THR A 112 -0.80 -6.11 22.92
C THR A 112 0.30 -5.09 22.69
N ILE A 113 1.23 -4.94 23.63
CA ILE A 113 2.38 -4.04 23.46
C ILE A 113 3.30 -4.59 22.36
N PRO A 114 3.71 -3.78 21.37
CA PRO A 114 4.65 -4.20 20.34
C PRO A 114 6.02 -4.56 20.92
N GLU A 115 6.55 -5.74 20.54
CA GLU A 115 7.92 -6.18 20.86
C GLU A 115 8.74 -6.15 19.56
N MET A 116 9.60 -5.13 19.40
CA MET A 116 10.40 -4.90 18.21
C MET A 116 11.90 -4.90 18.52
N GLU A 117 12.72 -5.39 17.60
CA GLU A 117 14.18 -5.37 17.73
C GLU A 117 14.79 -3.99 17.45
N GLY A 118 14.12 -3.18 16.62
CA GLY A 118 14.47 -1.84 16.19
C GLY A 118 13.24 -1.10 15.70
N ASP A 119 13.43 0.08 15.10
CA ASP A 119 12.36 0.83 14.47
C ASP A 119 11.80 0.06 13.27
N GLY A 120 10.49 0.20 13.04
CA GLY A 120 9.77 -0.42 11.93
C GLY A 120 9.40 0.61 10.86
N TRP A 121 9.35 0.18 9.62
CA TRP A 121 8.97 1.00 8.47
C TRP A 121 7.85 0.35 7.68
N MET A 122 6.89 1.18 7.25
CA MET A 122 5.74 0.73 6.48
C MET A 122 5.43 1.73 5.36
N TRP A 123 5.06 1.20 4.19
CA TRP A 123 4.57 1.96 3.06
C TRP A 123 3.10 1.69 2.83
N MET A 124 2.31 2.74 2.57
CA MET A 124 0.90 2.69 2.20
C MET A 124 0.61 3.69 1.08
N ILE A 125 1.13 3.40 -0.15
CA ILE A 125 0.99 4.32 -1.29
C ILE A 125 -0.46 4.42 -1.78
N HIS A 126 -1.29 3.40 -1.54
CA HIS A 126 -2.72 3.48 -1.82
C HIS A 126 -3.53 4.18 -0.71
N GLY A 127 -2.87 4.56 0.39
CA GLY A 127 -3.56 5.12 1.54
C GLY A 127 -4.34 4.08 2.35
N ASP A 128 -5.24 4.56 3.20
CA ASP A 128 -6.11 3.75 4.05
C ASP A 128 -7.48 4.43 4.27
N LEU A 129 -8.45 3.64 4.76
CA LEU A 129 -9.79 4.14 5.07
C LEU A 129 -9.84 5.11 6.25
N GLY A 130 -8.70 5.37 6.86
CA GLY A 130 -8.55 6.33 7.94
C GLY A 130 -8.82 5.79 9.34
N VAL A 131 -8.45 6.62 10.30
CA VAL A 131 -8.57 6.34 11.73
C VAL A 131 -8.61 7.67 12.52
N ASP A 132 -9.18 7.70 13.71
CA ASP A 132 -9.05 8.85 14.61
C ASP A 132 -7.60 8.95 15.11
N ASN A 133 -6.99 10.13 14.93
CA ASN A 133 -5.56 10.35 15.23
C ASN A 133 -5.17 10.10 16.69
N PHE A 134 -6.13 10.12 17.61
CA PHE A 134 -5.90 9.97 19.05
C PHE A 134 -6.48 8.69 19.63
N THR A 135 -7.36 7.98 18.89
CA THR A 135 -8.12 6.85 19.40
C THR A 135 -7.72 5.57 18.66
N VAL A 136 -7.01 4.68 19.34
CA VAL A 136 -6.57 3.38 18.81
C VAL A 136 -7.77 2.48 18.50
N GLY A 137 -7.74 1.78 17.36
CA GLY A 137 -8.74 0.77 17.01
C GLY A 137 -10.02 1.34 16.38
N THR A 138 -9.94 2.54 15.76
CA THR A 138 -11.05 3.19 15.05
C THR A 138 -10.87 3.13 13.53
N ASP A 139 -10.11 2.15 13.04
CA ASP A 139 -9.78 2.00 11.62
C ASP A 139 -11.07 1.81 10.78
N GLY A 140 -11.24 2.66 9.78
CA GLY A 140 -12.41 2.64 8.88
C GLY A 140 -13.71 3.18 9.49
N GLU A 141 -13.70 3.72 10.71
CA GLU A 141 -14.90 4.20 11.43
C GLU A 141 -15.25 5.67 11.11
N LYS A 142 -15.17 6.09 9.85
CA LYS A 142 -15.37 7.47 9.40
C LYS A 142 -16.69 8.09 9.91
N ASP A 143 -17.77 7.33 9.89
CA ASP A 143 -19.11 7.81 10.24
C ASP A 143 -19.42 7.74 11.75
N ALA A 144 -18.49 7.28 12.58
CA ALA A 144 -18.67 7.17 14.02
C ALA A 144 -18.55 8.52 14.77
N GLY A 145 -18.30 9.63 14.05
CA GLY A 145 -18.27 10.99 14.62
C GLY A 145 -16.97 11.34 15.34
N HIS A 146 -15.87 10.68 15.00
CA HIS A 146 -14.55 11.01 15.53
C HIS A 146 -14.08 12.37 15.02
N MET A 147 -13.71 13.28 15.95
CA MET A 147 -13.35 14.66 15.61
C MET A 147 -11.96 14.82 14.96
N HIS A 148 -11.09 13.84 15.13
CA HIS A 148 -9.70 13.88 14.64
C HIS A 148 -9.43 12.76 13.62
N TYR A 149 -10.49 12.36 12.94
CA TYR A 149 -10.39 11.34 11.89
C TYR A 149 -9.66 11.89 10.69
N ILE A 150 -8.72 11.11 10.18
CA ILE A 150 -8.02 11.37 8.92
C ILE A 150 -8.07 10.14 8.03
N GLU A 151 -8.66 10.27 6.85
CA GLU A 151 -8.61 9.30 5.78
C GLU A 151 -7.36 9.61 4.94
N SER A 152 -6.35 8.76 5.09
CA SER A 152 -5.02 9.05 4.59
C SER A 152 -4.84 8.61 3.14
N GLY A 153 -4.37 9.50 2.28
CA GLY A 153 -3.82 9.14 0.97
C GLY A 153 -2.41 8.55 1.10
N PRO A 154 -1.60 8.58 0.03
CA PRO A 154 -0.26 8.01 0.01
C PRO A 154 0.63 8.48 1.16
N HIS A 155 1.20 7.55 1.91
CA HIS A 155 2.07 7.86 3.04
C HIS A 155 3.07 6.74 3.37
N MET A 156 4.04 7.10 4.21
CA MET A 156 4.89 6.17 4.93
C MET A 156 4.65 6.28 6.42
N MET A 157 5.01 5.25 7.17
CA MET A 157 5.00 5.27 8.63
C MET A 157 6.33 4.82 9.20
N LEU A 158 6.75 5.47 10.31
CA LEU A 158 7.83 5.02 11.18
C LEU A 158 7.22 4.61 12.52
N MET A 159 7.33 3.34 12.87
CA MET A 159 7.00 2.78 14.18
C MET A 159 8.28 2.73 15.02
N PRO A 160 8.51 3.69 15.92
CA PRO A 160 9.73 3.66 16.72
C PRO A 160 9.68 2.52 17.73
N LYS A 161 10.82 1.88 17.96
CA LYS A 161 10.96 0.89 19.03
C LYS A 161 10.59 1.48 20.40
N GLU A 162 10.98 2.73 20.61
CA GLU A 162 10.66 3.50 21.82
C GLU A 162 9.63 4.60 21.44
N PRO A 163 8.32 4.39 21.64
CA PRO A 163 7.28 5.33 21.25
C PRO A 163 7.46 6.74 21.82
N SER A 164 8.04 6.87 23.03
CA SER A 164 8.32 8.16 23.66
C SER A 164 9.35 9.05 22.91
N SER A 165 10.09 8.47 21.97
CA SER A 165 11.00 9.24 21.09
C SER A 165 10.23 10.24 20.22
N LEU A 166 8.91 10.05 20.03
CA LEU A 166 8.03 10.94 19.27
C LEU A 166 7.31 12.00 20.14
N ASP A 167 7.54 12.04 21.46
CA ASP A 167 6.78 12.92 22.37
C ASP A 167 6.92 14.42 22.06
N SER A 168 8.02 14.84 21.44
CA SER A 168 8.25 16.23 21.03
C SER A 168 7.62 16.59 19.67
N GLN A 169 7.15 15.60 18.90
CA GLN A 169 6.60 15.81 17.57
C GLN A 169 5.14 16.28 17.62
N SER A 170 4.70 16.99 16.57
CA SER A 170 3.30 17.44 16.42
C SER A 170 2.35 16.28 16.16
N THR A 171 1.10 16.45 16.58
CA THR A 171 -0.03 15.58 16.20
C THR A 171 -0.94 16.22 15.14
N ASP A 172 -0.56 17.41 14.65
CA ASP A 172 -1.36 18.18 13.71
C ASP A 172 -1.11 17.70 12.27
N TYR A 173 -2.05 16.91 11.75
CA TYR A 173 -2.02 16.36 10.39
C TYR A 173 -2.40 17.39 9.31
N THR A 174 -2.80 18.61 9.67
CA THR A 174 -3.21 19.63 8.69
C THR A 174 -2.06 20.50 8.18
N THR A 175 -0.84 20.28 8.67
CA THR A 175 0.33 21.11 8.36
C THR A 175 1.10 20.68 7.11
N GLY A 176 0.87 19.46 6.63
CA GLY A 176 1.68 18.82 5.57
C GLY A 176 3.02 18.29 6.04
N ALA A 177 3.43 18.57 7.28
CA ALA A 177 4.62 18.00 7.90
C ALA A 177 4.32 16.59 8.46
N PRO A 178 5.33 15.74 8.69
CA PRO A 178 5.16 14.53 9.47
C PRO A 178 4.54 14.80 10.83
N TYR A 179 3.62 13.94 11.27
CA TYR A 179 2.90 14.08 12.52
C TYR A 179 2.74 12.75 13.25
N VAL A 180 2.47 12.79 14.56
CA VAL A 180 2.33 11.58 15.39
C VAL A 180 0.87 11.18 15.50
N MET A 181 0.60 9.93 15.16
CA MET A 181 -0.66 9.25 15.42
C MET A 181 -0.56 8.41 16.69
N PHE A 182 -1.65 8.32 17.47
CA PHE A 182 -1.74 7.59 18.76
C PHE A 182 -0.71 8.02 19.82
N LYS A 183 -0.36 9.30 19.83
CA LYS A 183 0.63 9.86 20.78
C LYS A 183 0.34 9.47 22.21
N GLY A 184 1.37 9.03 22.94
CA GLY A 184 1.26 8.59 24.32
C GLY A 184 0.76 7.15 24.50
N SER A 185 0.49 6.42 23.42
CA SER A 185 0.18 5.01 23.44
C SER A 185 1.37 4.13 23.06
N PRO A 186 1.34 2.81 23.31
CA PRO A 186 2.34 1.88 22.81
C PRO A 186 2.41 1.80 21.28
N TYR A 187 1.38 2.33 20.60
CA TYR A 187 1.24 2.31 19.15
C TYR A 187 1.57 3.65 18.50
N ALA A 188 2.12 4.62 19.26
CA ALA A 188 2.51 5.90 18.69
C ALA A 188 3.49 5.69 17.53
N HIS A 189 3.18 6.29 16.40
CA HIS A 189 3.98 6.22 15.19
C HIS A 189 3.99 7.54 14.43
N LEU A 190 5.00 7.75 13.60
CA LEU A 190 5.13 8.96 12.78
C LEU A 190 4.51 8.69 11.41
N MET A 191 3.49 9.46 11.07
CA MET A 191 2.92 9.56 9.74
C MET A 191 3.77 10.50 8.89
N ILE A 192 4.13 10.09 7.68
CA ILE A 192 4.95 10.85 6.74
C ILE A 192 4.13 11.00 5.46
N PRO A 193 3.41 12.13 5.29
CA PRO A 193 2.64 12.41 4.09
C PRO A 193 3.49 12.38 2.82
N LEU A 194 2.98 11.75 1.77
CA LEU A 194 3.55 11.78 0.43
C LEU A 194 2.71 12.66 -0.50
N VAL A 195 3.08 12.71 -1.78
CA VAL A 195 2.28 13.39 -2.81
C VAL A 195 0.86 12.78 -2.81
N ASP A 196 -0.15 13.64 -2.89
CA ASP A 196 -1.58 13.28 -2.85
C ASP A 196 -2.10 12.73 -1.51
N TYR A 197 -1.37 12.97 -0.41
CA TYR A 197 -1.78 12.55 0.93
C TYR A 197 -3.21 12.96 1.31
N TYR A 198 -3.66 14.14 0.91
CA TYR A 198 -4.99 14.69 1.20
C TYR A 198 -6.03 14.40 0.11
N SER A 199 -5.78 13.45 -0.82
CA SER A 199 -6.71 13.17 -1.92
C SER A 199 -8.08 12.69 -1.46
N TYR A 200 -8.16 11.98 -0.34
CA TYR A 200 -9.41 11.47 0.24
C TYR A 200 -10.05 12.42 1.26
N GLN A 201 -9.29 13.37 1.79
CA GLN A 201 -9.77 14.36 2.76
C GLN A 201 -9.16 15.75 2.48
N PRO A 202 -9.50 16.38 1.31
CA PRO A 202 -8.87 17.61 0.86
C PRO A 202 -9.10 18.82 1.75
N GLU A 203 -10.18 18.83 2.58
CA GLU A 203 -10.46 19.88 3.57
C GLU A 203 -9.42 19.94 4.68
N SER A 204 -8.70 18.85 4.93
CA SER A 204 -7.62 18.76 5.93
C SER A 204 -6.26 19.23 5.39
N SER A 205 -6.16 19.56 4.10
CA SER A 205 -4.90 20.01 3.51
C SER A 205 -4.43 21.36 4.05
N PRO A 206 -3.12 21.63 4.09
CA PRO A 206 -2.56 22.94 4.43
C PRO A 206 -3.17 24.04 3.57
N LYS A 207 -3.43 25.23 4.17
CA LYS A 207 -4.00 26.40 3.50
C LYS A 207 -2.98 27.49 3.33
#